data_0c8c0fb00a18a489329c0ba0183173a0
#
_entry.id   0c8c0fb00a18a489329c0ba0183173a0
#
_cell.length_a   1.000
_cell.length_b   1.000
_cell.length_c   1.000
_cell.angle_alpha   90.00
_cell.angle_beta   90.00
_cell.angle_gamma   90.00
#
_symmetry.space_group_name_H-M   'P 1'
#
loop_
_entity.id
_entity.type
_entity.pdbx_description
1 polymer ?
#
loop_
_entity_poly.entity_id
_entity_poly.type
_entity_poly.pdbx_seq_one_letter_code
_entity_poly.pdbx_strand_id
1 'polypeptide(L)'
;MDRFEKNVLETIRREKLIPEGTALTVGFSGGADSVCLLSVLAALKGLFHLSLNAVHVNHGIRGAEADRDEEFCRVFCREREIPFTAVRVDVPAYVKETGMSVEEAARTLRYRALFQEAETAGKTAADKAARIAVAHHADDQAETVLLNLIRGTGLRGLSGMAYERDGIIRPLLDRDREEILAYLTDHGLSFVTDSTNLENDYARNRIRNVVLPELKKINERAAGHIVLAGSLCGEAEARLAEEAKTLLSEALISEEKEKNLVLSRNLLKTIPQILRRYVIIEALRRLGVPLKDWGETNIRAAEEAVTAHTGCHTDLPGGVTTDNETHETIKIQRGVRHGKLYDQDTDTGRGTESGDQEGRRRDQ
;
A
#
# COMPACT_ATOMS: atom_id res chain seq x y z
N MET A 1 0.94 5.81 -32.34
CA MET A 1 1.04 4.90 -31.16
C MET A 1 2.02 3.79 -31.51
N ASP A 2 3.15 3.73 -30.82
CA ASP A 2 4.17 2.73 -31.00
C ASP A 2 3.84 1.40 -30.26
N ARG A 3 4.79 0.45 -30.22
CA ARG A 3 4.59 -0.86 -29.59
C ARG A 3 4.47 -0.75 -28.08
N PHE A 4 5.28 0.09 -27.43
CA PHE A 4 5.27 0.27 -25.98
C PHE A 4 3.95 0.88 -25.51
N GLU A 5 3.49 1.94 -26.16
CA GLU A 5 2.19 2.58 -25.90
C GLU A 5 1.01 1.61 -26.07
N LYS A 6 1.06 0.74 -27.09
CA LYS A 6 0.04 -0.31 -27.30
C LYS A 6 0.03 -1.32 -26.16
N ASN A 7 1.19 -1.76 -25.69
CA ASN A 7 1.31 -2.70 -24.58
C ASN A 7 0.74 -2.09 -23.28
N VAL A 8 1.04 -0.80 -23.00
CA VAL A 8 0.47 -0.09 -21.84
C VAL A 8 -1.04 0.10 -21.99
N LEU A 9 -1.53 0.41 -23.19
CA LEU A 9 -2.96 0.49 -23.49
C LEU A 9 -3.68 -0.84 -23.21
N GLU A 10 -3.08 -1.96 -23.61
CA GLU A 10 -3.61 -3.31 -23.35
C GLU A 10 -3.72 -3.57 -21.85
N THR A 11 -2.69 -3.21 -21.06
CA THR A 11 -2.70 -3.30 -19.59
C THR A 11 -3.82 -2.43 -18.99
N ILE A 12 -3.94 -1.17 -19.42
CA ILE A 12 -5.01 -0.26 -18.96
C ILE A 12 -6.39 -0.85 -19.21
N ARG A 13 -6.62 -1.47 -20.38
CA ARG A 13 -7.90 -2.07 -20.78
C ARG A 13 -8.17 -3.38 -20.02
N ARG A 14 -7.18 -4.27 -19.95
CA ARG A 14 -7.28 -5.55 -19.25
C ARG A 14 -7.64 -5.36 -17.78
N GLU A 15 -6.94 -4.44 -17.12
CA GLU A 15 -7.11 -4.15 -15.70
C GLU A 15 -8.19 -3.08 -15.42
N LYS A 16 -8.83 -2.54 -16.46
CA LYS A 16 -9.88 -1.50 -16.37
C LYS A 16 -9.45 -0.28 -15.54
N LEU A 17 -8.19 0.15 -15.70
CA LEU A 17 -7.57 1.16 -14.85
C LEU A 17 -8.15 2.56 -15.06
N ILE A 18 -8.53 2.90 -16.27
CA ILE A 18 -8.92 4.24 -16.66
C ILE A 18 -10.28 4.21 -17.34
N PRO A 19 -11.35 4.59 -16.62
CA PRO A 19 -12.66 4.87 -17.23
C PRO A 19 -12.60 6.04 -18.20
N GLU A 20 -13.50 6.06 -19.16
CA GLU A 20 -13.62 7.17 -20.11
C GLU A 20 -13.92 8.49 -19.38
N GLY A 21 -13.28 9.57 -19.81
CA GLY A 21 -13.46 10.89 -19.24
C GLY A 21 -12.82 11.10 -17.86
N THR A 22 -11.96 10.20 -17.39
CA THR A 22 -11.29 10.28 -16.08
C THR A 22 -10.47 11.58 -15.92
N ALA A 23 -10.57 12.21 -14.74
CA ALA A 23 -9.61 13.21 -14.28
C ALA A 23 -8.41 12.48 -13.67
N LEU A 24 -7.24 12.54 -14.34
CA LEU A 24 -6.07 11.75 -13.98
C LEU A 24 -4.93 12.64 -13.47
N THR A 25 -4.62 12.50 -12.19
CA THR A 25 -3.47 13.14 -11.55
C THR A 25 -2.27 12.21 -11.62
N VAL A 26 -1.20 12.65 -12.26
CA VAL A 26 0.03 11.88 -12.46
C VAL A 26 1.09 12.35 -11.47
N GLY A 27 1.57 11.45 -10.61
CA GLY A 27 2.73 11.72 -9.76
C GLY A 27 3.99 11.83 -10.62
N PHE A 28 4.53 13.05 -10.75
CA PHE A 28 5.59 13.39 -11.68
C PHE A 28 6.85 13.86 -10.95
N SER A 29 7.83 12.95 -10.79
CA SER A 29 9.10 13.26 -10.12
C SER A 29 10.18 13.82 -11.06
N GLY A 30 9.99 13.75 -12.37
CA GLY A 30 11.02 14.06 -13.37
C GLY A 30 11.97 12.90 -13.68
N GLY A 31 11.96 11.84 -12.89
CA GLY A 31 12.75 10.63 -13.17
C GLY A 31 12.21 9.83 -14.35
N ALA A 32 13.05 8.94 -14.92
CA ALA A 32 12.78 8.16 -16.13
C ALA A 32 11.38 7.55 -16.16
N ASP A 33 11.01 6.82 -15.10
CA ASP A 33 9.75 6.08 -15.04
C ASP A 33 8.54 7.03 -15.07
N SER A 34 8.62 8.16 -14.36
CA SER A 34 7.54 9.15 -14.32
C SER A 34 7.42 9.95 -15.63
N VAL A 35 8.55 10.23 -16.30
CA VAL A 35 8.56 10.86 -17.62
C VAL A 35 7.93 9.92 -18.66
N CYS A 36 8.27 8.64 -18.64
CA CYS A 36 7.66 7.63 -19.49
C CYS A 36 6.15 7.54 -19.27
N LEU A 37 5.71 7.39 -18.00
CA LEU A 37 4.29 7.31 -17.66
C LEU A 37 3.50 8.52 -18.17
N LEU A 38 3.99 9.74 -17.88
CA LEU A 38 3.30 10.97 -18.27
C LEU A 38 3.21 11.09 -19.80
N SER A 39 4.29 10.73 -20.52
CA SER A 39 4.34 10.79 -21.97
C SER A 39 3.37 9.80 -22.62
N VAL A 40 3.32 8.55 -22.15
CA VAL A 40 2.37 7.53 -22.62
C VAL A 40 0.93 7.97 -22.34
N LEU A 41 0.62 8.46 -21.14
CA LEU A 41 -0.73 8.92 -20.80
C LEU A 41 -1.15 10.14 -21.63
N ALA A 42 -0.21 11.03 -21.97
CA ALA A 42 -0.46 12.14 -22.87
C ALA A 42 -0.78 11.64 -24.31
N ALA A 43 -0.06 10.63 -24.82
CA ALA A 43 -0.37 10.00 -26.11
C ALA A 43 -1.75 9.31 -26.13
N LEU A 44 -2.18 8.75 -25.00
CA LEU A 44 -3.47 8.09 -24.82
C LEU A 44 -4.63 9.04 -24.47
N LYS A 45 -4.34 10.33 -24.20
CA LYS A 45 -5.31 11.33 -23.71
C LYS A 45 -6.59 11.38 -24.55
N GLY A 46 -6.45 11.35 -25.88
CA GLY A 46 -7.60 11.41 -26.80
C GLY A 46 -8.46 10.15 -26.78
N LEU A 47 -7.85 8.97 -26.59
CA LEU A 47 -8.57 7.67 -26.58
C LEU A 47 -9.52 7.52 -25.39
N PHE A 48 -9.18 8.08 -24.25
CA PHE A 48 -9.97 7.98 -23.02
C PHE A 48 -10.61 9.32 -22.62
N HIS A 49 -10.50 10.36 -23.45
CA HIS A 49 -10.95 11.72 -23.12
C HIS A 49 -10.46 12.20 -21.75
N LEU A 50 -9.14 11.99 -21.47
CA LEU A 50 -8.54 12.29 -20.17
C LEU A 50 -8.42 13.78 -19.91
N SER A 51 -8.64 14.17 -18.66
CA SER A 51 -8.16 15.44 -18.11
C SER A 51 -6.89 15.15 -17.31
N LEU A 52 -5.70 15.36 -17.92
CA LEU A 52 -4.40 15.10 -17.27
C LEU A 52 -3.98 16.32 -16.42
N ASN A 53 -3.44 16.03 -15.23
CA ASN A 53 -2.72 16.98 -14.38
C ASN A 53 -1.46 16.28 -13.84
N ALA A 54 -0.28 16.91 -14.01
CA ALA A 54 0.98 16.43 -13.47
C ALA A 54 1.28 17.11 -12.12
N VAL A 55 1.60 16.32 -11.10
CA VAL A 55 1.90 16.84 -9.75
C VAL A 55 3.30 16.41 -9.32
N HIS A 56 4.15 17.38 -9.10
CA HIS A 56 5.47 17.22 -8.50
C HIS A 56 5.41 17.49 -7.00
N VAL A 57 5.98 16.58 -6.18
CA VAL A 57 6.06 16.79 -4.74
C VAL A 57 7.52 17.00 -4.34
N ASN A 58 7.83 18.24 -3.98
CA ASN A 58 9.14 18.64 -3.47
C ASN A 58 9.20 18.39 -1.96
N HIS A 59 10.03 17.44 -1.54
CA HIS A 59 10.11 16.98 -0.15
C HIS A 59 10.91 17.89 0.80
N GLY A 60 11.54 18.95 0.28
CA GLY A 60 12.33 19.90 1.08
C GLY A 60 13.65 19.33 1.65
N ILE A 61 14.08 18.15 1.18
CA ILE A 61 15.25 17.46 1.76
C ILE A 61 16.56 17.84 1.02
N ARG A 62 16.52 18.03 -0.31
CA ARG A 62 17.69 18.14 -1.18
C ARG A 62 18.04 19.58 -1.62
N GLY A 63 17.39 20.60 -1.05
CA GLY A 63 17.67 22.00 -1.37
C GLY A 63 17.67 22.30 -2.88
N ALA A 64 18.77 22.84 -3.40
CA ALA A 64 18.89 23.27 -4.80
C ALA A 64 18.68 22.12 -5.84
N GLU A 65 18.98 20.87 -5.50
CA GLU A 65 18.67 19.75 -6.41
C GLU A 65 17.17 19.56 -6.58
N ALA A 66 16.41 19.63 -5.48
CA ALA A 66 14.95 19.50 -5.55
C ALA A 66 14.30 20.66 -6.33
N ASP A 67 14.85 21.88 -6.22
CA ASP A 67 14.38 23.04 -7.00
C ASP A 67 14.70 22.88 -8.50
N ARG A 68 15.85 22.32 -8.85
CA ARG A 68 16.20 21.99 -10.23
C ARG A 68 15.27 20.93 -10.81
N ASP A 69 14.96 19.90 -10.04
CA ASP A 69 14.07 18.81 -10.46
C ASP A 69 12.63 19.32 -10.64
N GLU A 70 12.16 20.22 -9.76
CA GLU A 70 10.86 20.91 -9.89
C GLU A 70 10.81 21.77 -11.18
N GLU A 71 11.88 22.53 -11.48
CA GLU A 71 11.92 23.35 -12.69
C GLU A 71 11.96 22.49 -13.96
N PHE A 72 12.72 21.39 -13.97
CA PHE A 72 12.67 20.43 -15.06
C PHE A 72 11.22 19.93 -15.31
N CYS A 73 10.52 19.53 -14.26
CA CYS A 73 9.13 19.06 -14.36
C CYS A 73 8.21 20.15 -14.91
N ARG A 74 8.37 21.38 -14.47
CA ARG A 74 7.61 22.54 -14.93
C ARG A 74 7.82 22.82 -16.42
N VAL A 75 9.08 22.83 -16.87
CA VAL A 75 9.43 23.05 -18.27
C VAL A 75 8.88 21.93 -19.14
N PHE A 76 9.07 20.66 -18.73
CA PHE A 76 8.59 19.48 -19.43
C PHE A 76 7.07 19.52 -19.69
N CYS A 77 6.30 19.88 -18.66
CA CYS A 77 4.84 19.97 -18.75
C CYS A 77 4.40 21.16 -19.59
N ARG A 78 5.05 22.33 -19.47
CA ARG A 78 4.76 23.51 -20.26
C ARG A 78 4.93 23.27 -21.77
N GLU A 79 6.01 22.61 -22.16
CA GLU A 79 6.28 22.28 -23.56
C GLU A 79 5.24 21.33 -24.20
N ARG A 80 4.51 20.59 -23.35
CA ARG A 80 3.51 19.59 -23.76
C ARG A 80 2.08 20.00 -23.44
N GLU A 81 1.88 21.25 -22.99
CA GLU A 81 0.58 21.80 -22.63
C GLU A 81 -0.16 20.92 -21.59
N ILE A 82 0.60 20.34 -20.65
CA ILE A 82 0.05 19.55 -19.53
C ILE A 82 -0.05 20.45 -18.30
N PRO A 83 -1.23 20.59 -17.68
CA PRO A 83 -1.37 21.27 -16.40
C PRO A 83 -0.41 20.70 -15.36
N PHE A 84 0.28 21.58 -14.62
CA PHE A 84 1.33 21.22 -13.67
C PHE A 84 1.14 21.91 -12.34
N THR A 85 1.23 21.14 -11.25
CA THR A 85 1.22 21.65 -9.88
C THR A 85 2.49 21.18 -9.15
N ALA A 86 3.20 22.09 -8.51
CA ALA A 86 4.29 21.76 -7.59
C ALA A 86 3.79 21.93 -6.15
N VAL A 87 3.90 20.87 -5.34
CA VAL A 87 3.53 20.87 -3.92
C VAL A 87 4.80 20.71 -3.09
N ARG A 88 5.07 21.66 -2.19
CA ARG A 88 6.19 21.57 -1.25
C ARG A 88 5.71 21.01 0.07
N VAL A 89 6.43 20.01 0.60
CA VAL A 89 6.15 19.36 1.88
C VAL A 89 7.40 19.37 2.76
N ASP A 90 7.22 19.53 4.06
CA ASP A 90 8.32 19.53 5.04
C ASP A 90 8.43 18.15 5.68
N VAL A 91 9.22 17.27 5.06
CA VAL A 91 9.46 15.91 5.58
C VAL A 91 10.22 15.94 6.91
N PRO A 92 11.29 16.74 7.09
CA PRO A 92 11.97 16.83 8.37
C PRO A 92 11.07 17.22 9.56
N ALA A 93 10.18 18.20 9.36
CA ALA A 93 9.22 18.57 10.41
C ALA A 93 8.25 17.42 10.72
N TYR A 94 7.73 16.75 9.69
CA TYR A 94 6.80 15.64 9.86
C TYR A 94 7.44 14.42 10.54
N VAL A 95 8.71 14.09 10.24
CA VAL A 95 9.49 13.07 10.95
C VAL A 95 9.62 13.41 12.44
N LYS A 96 9.91 14.67 12.75
CA LYS A 96 10.08 15.13 14.13
C LYS A 96 8.78 15.05 14.93
N GLU A 97 7.65 15.31 14.28
CA GLU A 97 6.32 15.25 14.89
C GLU A 97 5.84 13.80 15.11
N THR A 98 6.07 12.92 14.14
CA THR A 98 5.46 11.57 14.11
C THR A 98 6.37 10.45 14.59
N GLY A 99 7.71 10.66 14.58
CA GLY A 99 8.70 9.62 14.84
C GLY A 99 8.84 8.59 13.71
N MET A 100 8.22 8.82 12.55
CA MET A 100 8.34 7.94 11.38
C MET A 100 9.74 7.98 10.77
N SER A 101 10.11 6.95 10.00
CA SER A 101 11.30 7.02 9.16
C SER A 101 11.13 8.10 8.08
N VAL A 102 12.26 8.65 7.60
CA VAL A 102 12.26 9.67 6.52
C VAL A 102 11.54 9.15 5.26
N GLU A 103 11.77 7.89 4.89
CA GLU A 103 11.14 7.24 3.72
C GLU A 103 9.62 7.15 3.89
N GLU A 104 9.15 6.68 5.06
CA GLU A 104 7.72 6.53 5.36
C GLU A 104 7.02 7.89 5.43
N ALA A 105 7.65 8.89 6.04
CA ALA A 105 7.17 10.26 6.12
C ALA A 105 7.05 10.90 4.73
N ALA A 106 8.11 10.80 3.91
CA ALA A 106 8.13 11.28 2.53
C ALA A 106 7.04 10.61 1.68
N ARG A 107 6.90 9.29 1.81
CA ARG A 107 5.84 8.54 1.13
C ARG A 107 4.44 9.00 1.57
N THR A 108 4.21 9.15 2.86
CA THR A 108 2.91 9.59 3.43
C THR A 108 2.53 10.97 2.93
N LEU A 109 3.45 11.94 3.00
CA LEU A 109 3.21 13.30 2.54
C LEU A 109 3.01 13.37 1.03
N ARG A 110 3.75 12.59 0.25
CA ARG A 110 3.58 12.50 -1.20
C ARG A 110 2.17 12.04 -1.56
N TYR A 111 1.68 10.94 -0.99
CA TYR A 111 0.34 10.47 -1.29
C TYR A 111 -0.74 11.43 -0.80
N ARG A 112 -0.57 12.06 0.36
CA ARG A 112 -1.49 13.11 0.83
C ARG A 112 -1.60 14.24 -0.18
N ALA A 113 -0.48 14.75 -0.69
CA ALA A 113 -0.47 15.80 -1.70
C ALA A 113 -1.16 15.36 -3.01
N LEU A 114 -0.85 14.14 -3.50
CA LEU A 114 -1.47 13.60 -4.71
C LEU A 114 -2.99 13.42 -4.57
N PHE A 115 -3.48 12.97 -3.41
CA PHE A 115 -4.92 12.84 -3.16
C PHE A 115 -5.62 14.20 -3.10
N GLN A 116 -5.02 15.22 -2.46
CA GLN A 116 -5.57 16.57 -2.41
C GLN A 116 -5.70 17.19 -3.81
N GLU A 117 -4.67 17.03 -4.64
CA GLU A 117 -4.70 17.52 -6.02
C GLU A 117 -5.68 16.73 -6.90
N ALA A 118 -5.79 15.41 -6.73
CA ALA A 118 -6.76 14.59 -7.44
C ALA A 118 -8.21 14.97 -7.08
N GLU A 119 -8.48 15.23 -5.80
CA GLU A 119 -9.80 15.69 -5.35
C GLU A 119 -10.16 17.05 -5.96
N THR A 120 -9.19 17.97 -6.02
CA THR A 120 -9.37 19.28 -6.64
C THR A 120 -9.65 19.15 -8.14
N ALA A 121 -8.87 18.31 -8.85
CA ALA A 121 -9.08 18.03 -10.26
C ALA A 121 -10.43 17.36 -10.53
N GLY A 122 -10.87 16.43 -9.66
CA GLY A 122 -12.18 15.78 -9.76
C GLY A 122 -13.36 16.76 -9.62
N LYS A 123 -13.26 17.72 -8.70
CA LYS A 123 -14.30 18.76 -8.51
C LYS A 123 -14.44 19.69 -9.75
N THR A 124 -13.33 19.99 -10.42
CA THR A 124 -13.35 20.82 -11.64
C THR A 124 -13.83 20.07 -12.87
N ALA A 125 -13.77 18.73 -12.87
CA ALA A 125 -14.14 17.88 -14.00
C ALA A 125 -15.58 17.37 -13.95
N ALA A 126 -16.47 17.99 -13.19
CA ALA A 126 -17.91 17.71 -13.07
C ALA A 126 -18.25 16.19 -13.17
N ASP A 127 -18.38 15.51 -12.03
CA ASP A 127 -18.81 14.11 -11.88
C ASP A 127 -17.85 13.01 -12.44
N LYS A 128 -16.61 13.34 -12.77
CA LYS A 128 -15.64 12.35 -13.24
C LYS A 128 -14.91 11.68 -12.07
N ALA A 129 -14.77 10.35 -12.14
CA ALA A 129 -13.95 9.63 -11.19
C ALA A 129 -12.49 10.16 -11.25
N ALA A 130 -11.99 10.69 -10.14
CA ALA A 130 -10.60 11.10 -10.03
C ALA A 130 -9.73 9.87 -9.74
N ARG A 131 -8.58 9.76 -10.43
CA ARG A 131 -7.58 8.72 -10.19
C ARG A 131 -6.18 9.30 -10.12
N ILE A 132 -5.30 8.60 -9.45
CA ILE A 132 -3.89 8.96 -9.33
C ILE A 132 -3.07 7.91 -10.07
N ALA A 133 -2.24 8.30 -11.04
CA ALA A 133 -1.31 7.42 -11.71
C ALA A 133 0.11 7.57 -11.14
N VAL A 134 0.76 6.45 -10.84
CA VAL A 134 2.15 6.39 -10.36
C VAL A 134 2.97 5.41 -11.20
N ALA A 135 4.25 5.74 -11.39
CA ALA A 135 5.14 5.07 -12.33
C ALA A 135 5.89 3.86 -11.74
N HIS A 136 5.19 3.05 -10.93
CA HIS A 136 5.77 1.77 -10.51
C HIS A 136 5.82 0.80 -11.69
N HIS A 137 6.91 0.06 -11.81
CA HIS A 137 7.19 -0.87 -12.90
C HIS A 137 7.56 -2.27 -12.40
N ALA A 138 7.89 -3.21 -13.29
CA ALA A 138 8.11 -4.61 -12.95
C ALA A 138 9.24 -4.84 -11.93
N ASP A 139 10.33 -4.09 -12.00
CA ASP A 139 11.40 -4.23 -10.99
C ASP A 139 10.92 -3.78 -9.60
N ASP A 140 10.11 -2.71 -9.48
CA ASP A 140 9.48 -2.31 -8.19
C ASP A 140 8.55 -3.38 -7.65
N GLN A 141 7.85 -4.08 -8.55
CA GLN A 141 7.00 -5.21 -8.19
C GLN A 141 7.83 -6.38 -7.65
N ALA A 142 8.92 -6.75 -8.36
CA ALA A 142 9.84 -7.79 -7.89
C ALA A 142 10.46 -7.45 -6.54
N GLU A 143 10.90 -6.20 -6.34
CA GLU A 143 11.38 -5.71 -5.04
C GLU A 143 10.33 -5.90 -3.93
N THR A 144 9.08 -5.56 -4.23
CA THR A 144 7.97 -5.67 -3.26
C THR A 144 7.67 -7.12 -2.91
N VAL A 145 7.64 -8.02 -3.89
CA VAL A 145 7.44 -9.46 -3.69
C VAL A 145 8.56 -10.04 -2.83
N LEU A 146 9.83 -9.75 -3.16
CA LEU A 146 10.99 -10.21 -2.39
C LEU A 146 10.98 -9.67 -0.97
N LEU A 147 10.70 -8.39 -0.79
CA LEU A 147 10.63 -7.77 0.54
C LEU A 147 9.55 -8.42 1.41
N ASN A 148 8.38 -8.69 0.83
CA ASN A 148 7.29 -9.35 1.52
C ASN A 148 7.64 -10.81 1.84
N LEU A 149 8.28 -11.54 0.92
CA LEU A 149 8.76 -12.90 1.14
C LEU A 149 9.73 -12.98 2.33
N ILE A 150 10.72 -12.07 2.38
CA ILE A 150 11.72 -12.00 3.46
C ILE A 150 11.07 -11.68 4.82
N ARG A 151 10.00 -10.87 4.81
CA ARG A 151 9.25 -10.53 6.03
C ARG A 151 8.32 -11.64 6.51
N GLY A 152 8.12 -12.68 5.72
CA GLY A 152 7.17 -13.76 6.01
C GLY A 152 5.73 -13.32 5.77
N THR A 153 5.17 -13.68 4.63
CA THR A 153 3.81 -13.30 4.24
C THR A 153 3.08 -14.45 3.58
N GLY A 154 1.73 -14.40 3.59
CA GLY A 154 0.88 -15.31 2.81
C GLY A 154 0.70 -14.85 1.36
N LEU A 155 -0.20 -15.52 0.63
CA LEU A 155 -0.47 -15.28 -0.80
C LEU A 155 -0.75 -13.81 -1.10
N ARG A 156 -1.52 -13.13 -0.26
CA ARG A 156 -1.86 -11.71 -0.42
C ARG A 156 -0.64 -10.80 -0.42
N GLY A 157 0.34 -11.03 0.43
CA GLY A 157 1.56 -10.21 0.42
C GLY A 157 2.51 -10.59 -0.71
N LEU A 158 2.54 -11.88 -1.10
CA LEU A 158 3.31 -12.35 -2.25
C LEU A 158 2.74 -11.84 -3.58
N SER A 159 1.46 -11.47 -3.67
CA SER A 159 0.89 -10.85 -4.87
C SER A 159 1.51 -9.47 -5.18
N GLY A 160 2.24 -8.88 -4.23
CA GLY A 160 2.91 -7.59 -4.40
C GLY A 160 1.94 -6.41 -4.46
N MET A 161 2.19 -5.49 -5.40
CA MET A 161 1.35 -4.32 -5.65
C MET A 161 0.22 -4.67 -6.62
N ALA A 162 -1.00 -4.20 -6.32
CA ALA A 162 -2.10 -4.28 -7.27
C ALA A 162 -1.98 -3.20 -8.36
N TYR A 163 -2.49 -3.46 -9.56
CA TYR A 163 -2.59 -2.47 -10.63
C TYR A 163 -3.44 -1.26 -10.24
N GLU A 164 -4.51 -1.50 -9.48
CA GLU A 164 -5.35 -0.46 -8.88
C GLU A 164 -5.57 -0.76 -7.40
N ARG A 165 -5.42 0.26 -6.56
CA ARG A 165 -5.76 0.21 -5.14
C ARG A 165 -6.07 1.60 -4.62
N ASP A 166 -7.26 1.77 -4.05
CA ASP A 166 -7.69 3.01 -3.40
C ASP A 166 -7.60 4.24 -4.34
N GLY A 167 -7.96 4.07 -5.63
CA GLY A 167 -7.89 5.11 -6.65
C GLY A 167 -6.49 5.37 -7.22
N ILE A 168 -5.48 4.66 -6.77
CA ILE A 168 -4.11 4.73 -7.29
C ILE A 168 -3.90 3.64 -8.33
N ILE A 169 -3.57 4.02 -9.58
CA ILE A 169 -3.31 3.12 -10.69
C ILE A 169 -1.82 3.05 -11.04
N ARG A 170 -1.39 1.91 -11.57
CA ARG A 170 0.01 1.61 -11.93
C ARG A 170 0.08 1.03 -13.36
N PRO A 171 -0.05 1.89 -14.38
CA PRO A 171 -0.12 1.41 -15.77
C PRO A 171 1.16 0.74 -16.28
N LEU A 172 2.31 0.99 -15.64
CA LEU A 172 3.60 0.43 -16.02
C LEU A 172 4.02 -0.80 -15.21
N LEU A 173 3.14 -1.36 -14.34
CA LEU A 173 3.50 -2.37 -13.36
C LEU A 173 4.04 -3.68 -13.96
N ASP A 174 3.72 -3.97 -15.21
CA ASP A 174 4.18 -5.12 -15.99
C ASP A 174 5.19 -4.73 -17.09
N ARG A 175 5.75 -3.53 -17.03
CA ARG A 175 6.79 -3.07 -17.97
C ARG A 175 8.17 -3.16 -17.34
N ASP A 176 9.13 -3.63 -18.10
CA ASP A 176 10.51 -3.71 -17.66
C ASP A 176 11.19 -2.34 -17.74
N ARG A 177 12.20 -2.12 -16.89
CA ARG A 177 12.94 -0.86 -16.88
C ARG A 177 13.67 -0.61 -18.21
N GLU A 178 14.17 -1.65 -18.85
CA GLU A 178 14.81 -1.57 -20.16
C GLU A 178 13.82 -1.09 -21.25
N GLU A 179 12.58 -1.57 -21.24
CA GLU A 179 11.51 -1.09 -22.15
C GLU A 179 11.22 0.40 -21.92
N ILE A 180 11.18 0.85 -20.67
CA ILE A 180 10.98 2.27 -20.30
C ILE A 180 12.11 3.12 -20.83
N LEU A 181 13.36 2.74 -20.63
CA LEU A 181 14.52 3.49 -21.11
C LEU A 181 14.62 3.51 -22.63
N ALA A 182 14.27 2.40 -23.30
CA ALA A 182 14.20 2.33 -24.76
C ALA A 182 13.13 3.31 -25.29
N TYR A 183 11.93 3.32 -24.71
CA TYR A 183 10.87 4.27 -25.07
C TYR A 183 11.33 5.72 -24.94
N LEU A 184 11.99 6.08 -23.83
CA LEU A 184 12.51 7.43 -23.62
C LEU A 184 13.55 7.82 -24.67
N THR A 185 14.45 6.89 -25.00
CA THR A 185 15.49 7.09 -26.04
C THR A 185 14.89 7.28 -27.41
N ASP A 186 13.96 6.42 -27.82
CA ASP A 186 13.29 6.46 -29.13
C ASP A 186 12.50 7.75 -29.35
N HIS A 187 11.99 8.34 -28.26
CA HIS A 187 11.23 9.61 -28.30
C HIS A 187 12.08 10.85 -27.96
N GLY A 188 13.38 10.70 -27.74
CA GLY A 188 14.27 11.82 -27.38
C GLY A 188 13.89 12.51 -26.09
N LEU A 189 13.34 11.79 -25.11
CA LEU A 189 12.86 12.33 -23.83
C LEU A 189 13.98 12.37 -22.79
N SER A 190 14.26 13.55 -22.28
CA SER A 190 15.19 13.76 -21.17
C SER A 190 14.49 13.49 -19.83
N PHE A 191 15.28 13.11 -18.81
CA PHE A 191 14.82 12.88 -17.45
C PHE A 191 15.91 13.24 -16.44
N VAL A 192 15.53 13.42 -15.17
CA VAL A 192 16.44 13.69 -14.06
C VAL A 192 16.87 12.37 -13.41
N THR A 193 18.14 12.27 -13.05
CA THR A 193 18.65 11.13 -12.27
C THR A 193 18.76 11.52 -10.81
N ASP A 194 18.10 10.77 -9.93
CA ASP A 194 18.11 10.97 -8.49
C ASP A 194 19.37 10.37 -7.86
N SER A 195 20.19 11.21 -7.20
CA SER A 195 21.42 10.82 -6.55
C SER A 195 21.22 9.90 -5.33
N THR A 196 20.05 9.96 -4.67
CA THR A 196 19.76 9.16 -3.46
C THR A 196 19.42 7.70 -3.74
N ASN A 197 19.21 7.31 -5.00
CA ASN A 197 18.96 5.91 -5.39
C ASN A 197 20.17 4.99 -5.13
N LEU A 198 21.34 5.52 -4.81
CA LEU A 198 22.58 4.77 -4.58
C LEU A 198 22.80 4.38 -3.10
N GLU A 199 22.01 4.90 -2.17
CA GLU A 199 22.16 4.59 -0.75
C GLU A 199 21.52 3.24 -0.40
N ASN A 200 22.32 2.34 0.24
CA ASN A 200 21.89 0.96 0.55
C ASN A 200 21.37 0.79 2.00
N ASP A 201 21.13 1.86 2.72
CA ASP A 201 20.76 1.82 4.13
C ASP A 201 19.36 1.22 4.39
N TYR A 202 18.51 1.21 3.39
CA TYR A 202 17.16 0.65 3.49
C TYR A 202 17.06 -0.72 2.82
N ALA A 203 16.30 -1.62 3.44
CA ALA A 203 16.10 -2.99 2.95
C ALA A 203 15.65 -3.04 1.47
N ARG A 204 14.81 -2.10 1.03
CA ARG A 204 14.36 -2.01 -0.35
C ARG A 204 15.48 -1.64 -1.32
N ASN A 205 16.30 -0.66 -0.96
CA ASN A 205 17.45 -0.26 -1.77
C ASN A 205 18.48 -1.40 -1.86
N ARG A 206 18.67 -2.17 -0.79
CA ARG A 206 19.53 -3.36 -0.81
C ARG A 206 18.98 -4.46 -1.74
N ILE A 207 17.68 -4.67 -1.78
CA ILE A 207 17.08 -5.59 -2.75
C ILE A 207 17.31 -5.09 -4.17
N ARG A 208 17.07 -3.81 -4.45
CA ARG A 208 17.25 -3.16 -5.75
C ARG A 208 18.68 -3.22 -6.24
N ASN A 209 19.63 -2.80 -5.39
CA ASN A 209 21.01 -2.55 -5.81
C ASN A 209 21.93 -3.77 -5.69
N VAL A 210 21.55 -4.79 -4.89
CA VAL A 210 22.37 -5.97 -4.63
C VAL A 210 21.64 -7.26 -4.99
N VAL A 211 20.47 -7.53 -4.40
CA VAL A 211 19.82 -8.85 -4.52
C VAL A 211 19.30 -9.10 -5.95
N LEU A 212 18.53 -8.16 -6.51
CA LEU A 212 17.98 -8.30 -7.86
C LEU A 212 19.08 -8.40 -8.93
N PRO A 213 20.15 -7.59 -8.91
CA PRO A 213 21.29 -7.76 -9.82
C PRO A 213 21.95 -9.14 -9.71
N GLU A 214 22.13 -9.68 -8.50
CA GLU A 214 22.70 -11.03 -8.34
C GLU A 214 21.75 -12.11 -8.89
N LEU A 215 20.44 -11.99 -8.68
CA LEU A 215 19.46 -12.89 -9.26
C LEU A 215 19.43 -12.81 -10.80
N LYS A 216 19.56 -11.61 -11.36
CA LYS A 216 19.64 -11.40 -12.83
C LYS A 216 20.92 -12.01 -13.42
N LYS A 217 22.04 -12.12 -12.68
CA LYS A 217 23.23 -12.86 -13.14
C LYS A 217 22.98 -14.37 -13.26
N ILE A 218 22.13 -14.93 -12.41
CA ILE A 218 21.74 -16.35 -12.48
C ILE A 218 20.75 -16.57 -13.62
N ASN A 219 19.77 -15.66 -13.74
CA ASN A 219 18.77 -15.69 -14.80
C ASN A 219 18.36 -14.26 -15.14
N GLU A 220 18.64 -13.81 -16.36
CA GLU A 220 18.30 -12.45 -16.82
C GLU A 220 16.82 -12.10 -16.65
N ARG A 221 15.92 -13.10 -16.72
CA ARG A 221 14.48 -12.95 -16.52
C ARG A 221 14.01 -13.09 -15.07
N ALA A 222 14.92 -13.10 -14.09
CA ALA A 222 14.58 -13.34 -12.69
C ALA A 222 13.49 -12.38 -12.17
N ALA A 223 13.58 -11.08 -12.47
CA ALA A 223 12.57 -10.10 -12.08
C ALA A 223 11.19 -10.46 -12.65
N GLY A 224 11.10 -10.75 -13.94
CA GLY A 224 9.85 -11.17 -14.60
C GLY A 224 9.27 -12.46 -14.01
N HIS A 225 10.11 -13.43 -13.67
CA HIS A 225 9.66 -14.68 -13.04
C HIS A 225 9.12 -14.43 -11.61
N ILE A 226 9.73 -13.51 -10.85
CA ILE A 226 9.24 -13.11 -9.52
C ILE A 226 7.88 -12.41 -9.64
N VAL A 227 7.73 -11.51 -10.62
CA VAL A 227 6.46 -10.83 -10.91
C VAL A 227 5.37 -11.83 -11.30
N LEU A 228 5.69 -12.79 -12.18
CA LEU A 228 4.76 -13.85 -12.58
C LEU A 228 4.33 -14.71 -11.38
N ALA A 229 5.27 -15.13 -10.53
CA ALA A 229 4.95 -15.87 -9.32
C ALA A 229 4.02 -15.06 -8.39
N GLY A 230 4.27 -13.76 -8.24
CA GLY A 230 3.40 -12.85 -7.51
C GLY A 230 2.00 -12.75 -8.10
N SER A 231 1.88 -12.65 -9.43
CA SER A 231 0.58 -12.63 -10.13
C SER A 231 -0.22 -13.91 -9.86
N LEU A 232 0.41 -15.08 -9.98
CA LEU A 232 -0.24 -16.37 -9.69
C LEU A 232 -0.69 -16.47 -8.22
N CYS A 233 0.11 -15.95 -7.28
CA CYS A 233 -0.30 -15.85 -5.88
C CYS A 233 -1.54 -14.94 -5.72
N GLY A 234 -1.58 -13.83 -6.46
CA GLY A 234 -2.72 -12.92 -6.45
C GLY A 234 -4.00 -13.53 -7.01
N GLU A 235 -3.91 -14.29 -8.11
CA GLU A 235 -5.05 -15.01 -8.70
C GLU A 235 -5.59 -16.07 -7.73
N ALA A 236 -4.70 -16.83 -7.11
CA ALA A 236 -5.07 -17.84 -6.11
C ALA A 236 -5.73 -17.19 -4.87
N GLU A 237 -5.17 -16.07 -4.40
CA GLU A 237 -5.70 -15.31 -3.27
C GLU A 237 -7.10 -14.75 -3.56
N ALA A 238 -7.28 -14.16 -4.74
CA ALA A 238 -8.58 -13.64 -5.15
C ALA A 238 -9.65 -14.72 -5.22
N ARG A 239 -9.31 -15.90 -5.75
CA ARG A 239 -10.22 -17.06 -5.81
C ARG A 239 -10.61 -17.55 -4.42
N LEU A 240 -9.63 -17.72 -3.53
CA LEU A 240 -9.87 -18.14 -2.15
C LEU A 240 -10.72 -17.12 -1.37
N ALA A 241 -10.47 -15.84 -1.57
CA ALA A 241 -11.23 -14.77 -0.93
C ALA A 241 -12.70 -14.75 -1.41
N GLU A 242 -12.95 -14.99 -2.70
CA GLU A 242 -14.31 -15.04 -3.26
C GLU A 242 -15.08 -16.25 -2.74
N GLU A 243 -14.44 -17.41 -2.73
CA GLU A 243 -15.04 -18.65 -2.17
C GLU A 243 -15.33 -18.48 -0.67
N ALA A 244 -14.42 -17.83 0.07
CA ALA A 244 -14.62 -17.55 1.49
C ALA A 244 -15.80 -16.63 1.77
N LYS A 245 -16.08 -15.64 0.94
CA LYS A 245 -17.26 -14.77 1.07
C LYS A 245 -18.55 -15.59 0.92
N THR A 246 -18.58 -16.50 -0.03
CA THR A 246 -19.72 -17.40 -0.23
C THR A 246 -19.93 -18.28 0.98
N LEU A 247 -18.86 -18.95 1.44
CA LEU A 247 -18.87 -19.82 2.61
C LEU A 247 -19.23 -19.06 3.91
N LEU A 248 -18.76 -17.82 4.07
CA LEU A 248 -19.14 -16.98 5.20
C LEU A 248 -20.65 -16.70 5.18
N SER A 249 -21.21 -16.42 4.02
CA SER A 249 -22.65 -16.15 3.88
C SER A 249 -23.48 -17.41 4.20
N GLU A 250 -23.00 -18.59 3.81
CA GLU A 250 -23.63 -19.88 4.12
C GLU A 250 -23.50 -20.25 5.61
N ALA A 251 -22.34 -19.91 6.23
CA ALA A 251 -22.10 -20.18 7.65
C ALA A 251 -22.80 -19.19 8.58
N LEU A 252 -23.22 -18.02 8.08
CA LEU A 252 -23.77 -16.95 8.90
C LEU A 252 -25.17 -17.32 9.43
N ILE A 253 -25.32 -17.38 10.74
CA ILE A 253 -26.58 -17.62 11.45
C ILE A 253 -27.21 -16.30 11.85
N SER A 254 -26.43 -15.40 12.45
CA SER A 254 -26.90 -14.07 12.83
C SER A 254 -25.76 -13.07 12.84
N GLU A 255 -26.10 -11.79 12.70
CA GLU A 255 -25.15 -10.68 12.67
C GLU A 255 -25.74 -9.47 13.41
N GLU A 256 -24.92 -8.86 14.25
CA GLU A 256 -25.11 -7.50 14.73
C GLU A 256 -23.98 -6.66 14.14
N LYS A 257 -24.34 -5.80 13.18
CA LYS A 257 -23.38 -5.06 12.34
C LYS A 257 -22.27 -4.43 13.16
N GLU A 258 -21.02 -4.68 12.77
CA GLU A 258 -19.78 -4.19 13.39
C GLU A 258 -19.56 -4.60 14.85
N LYS A 259 -20.43 -5.44 15.42
CA LYS A 259 -20.31 -5.91 16.80
C LYS A 259 -20.02 -7.39 16.90
N ASN A 260 -20.86 -8.23 16.31
CA ASN A 260 -20.64 -9.67 16.35
C ASN A 260 -21.24 -10.41 15.16
N LEU A 261 -20.68 -11.60 14.90
CA LEU A 261 -21.17 -12.58 13.95
C LEU A 261 -21.31 -13.91 14.66
N VAL A 262 -22.43 -14.60 14.45
CA VAL A 262 -22.62 -16.00 14.89
C VAL A 262 -22.59 -16.88 13.65
N LEU A 263 -21.65 -17.83 13.64
CA LEU A 263 -21.41 -18.70 12.50
C LEU A 263 -21.66 -20.17 12.85
N SER A 264 -22.08 -20.94 11.84
CA SER A 264 -22.24 -22.39 11.94
C SER A 264 -20.87 -23.07 12.07
N ARG A 265 -20.59 -23.56 13.25
CA ARG A 265 -19.36 -24.27 13.57
C ARG A 265 -19.29 -25.61 12.86
N ASN A 266 -20.44 -26.27 12.66
CA ASN A 266 -20.54 -27.53 11.94
C ASN A 266 -20.08 -27.36 10.49
N LEU A 267 -20.57 -26.33 9.79
CA LEU A 267 -20.11 -26.00 8.44
C LEU A 267 -18.61 -25.67 8.42
N LEU A 268 -18.15 -24.78 9.31
CA LEU A 268 -16.75 -24.38 9.36
C LEU A 268 -15.78 -25.55 9.58
N LYS A 269 -16.20 -26.61 10.28
CA LYS A 269 -15.39 -27.83 10.48
C LYS A 269 -15.31 -28.70 9.24
N THR A 270 -16.27 -28.63 8.32
CA THR A 270 -16.28 -29.47 7.11
C THR A 270 -15.45 -28.89 5.97
N ILE A 271 -15.23 -27.57 5.96
CA ILE A 271 -14.45 -26.94 4.90
C ILE A 271 -12.94 -27.11 5.09
N PRO A 272 -12.14 -27.14 3.99
CA PRO A 272 -10.69 -27.20 4.07
C PRO A 272 -10.08 -26.10 4.94
N GLN A 273 -9.00 -26.41 5.64
CA GLN A 273 -8.36 -25.49 6.57
C GLN A 273 -8.00 -24.15 5.91
N ILE A 274 -7.48 -24.18 4.69
CA ILE A 274 -7.12 -22.95 3.96
C ILE A 274 -8.35 -22.05 3.76
N LEU A 275 -9.50 -22.58 3.38
CA LEU A 275 -10.73 -21.82 3.21
C LEU A 275 -11.30 -21.33 4.53
N ARG A 276 -11.22 -22.12 5.60
CA ARG A 276 -11.61 -21.71 6.96
C ARG A 276 -10.85 -20.46 7.39
N ARG A 277 -9.54 -20.42 7.13
CA ARG A 277 -8.69 -19.26 7.35
C ARG A 277 -9.23 -18.02 6.65
N TYR A 278 -9.56 -18.14 5.37
CA TYR A 278 -10.09 -17.00 4.59
C TYR A 278 -11.49 -16.58 5.04
N VAL A 279 -12.34 -17.52 5.46
CA VAL A 279 -13.66 -17.20 6.06
C VAL A 279 -13.51 -16.39 7.35
N ILE A 280 -12.56 -16.75 8.22
CA ILE A 280 -12.26 -15.98 9.43
C ILE A 280 -11.76 -14.59 9.09
N ILE A 281 -10.83 -14.47 8.15
CA ILE A 281 -10.32 -13.17 7.69
C ILE A 281 -11.46 -12.30 7.16
N GLU A 282 -12.39 -12.87 6.40
CA GLU A 282 -13.52 -12.14 5.85
C GLU A 282 -14.54 -11.75 6.95
N ALA A 283 -14.77 -12.62 7.92
CA ALA A 283 -15.58 -12.31 9.10
C ALA A 283 -15.01 -11.13 9.90
N LEU A 284 -13.68 -11.11 10.11
CA LEU A 284 -13.00 -9.99 10.77
C LEU A 284 -13.11 -8.68 9.98
N ARG A 285 -12.98 -8.73 8.65
CA ARG A 285 -13.21 -7.56 7.77
C ARG A 285 -14.63 -7.03 7.89
N ARG A 286 -15.61 -7.93 7.90
CA ARG A 286 -17.04 -7.59 8.02
C ARG A 286 -17.35 -6.93 9.37
N LEU A 287 -16.61 -7.30 10.43
CA LEU A 287 -16.65 -6.65 11.74
C LEU A 287 -15.84 -5.33 11.79
N GLY A 288 -15.22 -4.90 10.69
CA GLY A 288 -14.41 -3.68 10.64
C GLY A 288 -13.09 -3.78 11.45
N VAL A 289 -12.57 -4.99 11.65
CA VAL A 289 -11.32 -5.21 12.38
C VAL A 289 -10.13 -4.86 11.49
N PRO A 290 -9.22 -3.97 11.91
CA PRO A 290 -7.98 -3.70 11.19
C PRO A 290 -7.06 -4.93 11.23
N LEU A 291 -6.76 -5.49 10.06
CA LEU A 291 -5.93 -6.70 9.95
C LEU A 291 -4.41 -6.44 9.93
N LYS A 292 -3.97 -5.20 10.12
CA LYS A 292 -2.55 -4.82 10.07
C LYS A 292 -1.70 -5.59 11.08
N ASP A 293 -2.27 -5.86 12.26
CA ASP A 293 -1.58 -6.52 13.37
C ASP A 293 -1.91 -8.02 13.49
N TRP A 294 -2.60 -8.57 12.48
CA TRP A 294 -2.97 -9.98 12.42
C TRP A 294 -1.93 -10.80 11.65
N GLY A 295 -0.93 -11.32 12.39
CA GLY A 295 0.04 -12.26 11.84
C GLY A 295 -0.50 -13.71 11.82
N GLU A 296 0.33 -14.62 11.29
CA GLU A 296 0.02 -16.06 11.17
C GLU A 296 -0.44 -16.68 12.49
N THR A 297 0.22 -16.34 13.60
CA THR A 297 -0.11 -16.88 14.94
C THR A 297 -1.54 -16.52 15.36
N ASN A 298 -1.97 -15.29 15.09
CA ASN A 298 -3.30 -14.80 15.48
C ASN A 298 -4.40 -15.41 14.61
N ILE A 299 -4.15 -15.55 13.30
CA ILE A 299 -5.08 -16.23 12.40
C ILE A 299 -5.22 -17.70 12.79
N ARG A 300 -4.12 -18.38 13.12
CA ARG A 300 -4.13 -19.76 13.58
C ARG A 300 -4.91 -19.92 14.88
N ALA A 301 -4.74 -19.03 15.85
CA ALA A 301 -5.50 -19.07 17.10
C ALA A 301 -7.02 -18.95 16.83
N ALA A 302 -7.42 -18.06 15.90
CA ALA A 302 -8.81 -17.95 15.49
C ALA A 302 -9.34 -19.21 14.76
N GLU A 303 -8.51 -19.87 13.95
CA GLU A 303 -8.85 -21.18 13.34
C GLU A 303 -9.03 -22.28 14.40
N GLU A 304 -8.13 -22.35 15.36
CA GLU A 304 -8.17 -23.33 16.45
C GLU A 304 -9.41 -23.14 17.32
N ALA A 305 -9.83 -21.90 17.55
CA ALA A 305 -11.06 -21.57 18.27
C ALA A 305 -12.30 -22.24 17.64
N VAL A 306 -12.37 -22.36 16.31
CA VAL A 306 -13.49 -23.06 15.63
C VAL A 306 -13.56 -24.53 16.03
N THR A 307 -12.42 -25.18 16.25
CA THR A 307 -12.34 -26.62 16.55
C THR A 307 -12.26 -26.94 18.05
N ALA A 308 -12.04 -25.93 18.89
CA ALA A 308 -11.94 -26.05 20.35
C ALA A 308 -13.23 -26.61 20.97
N HIS A 309 -13.22 -27.00 22.24
CA HIS A 309 -14.40 -27.53 22.94
C HIS A 309 -15.47 -26.44 23.14
N THR A 310 -16.69 -26.86 23.44
CA THR A 310 -17.80 -25.97 23.80
C THR A 310 -17.48 -25.26 25.13
N GLY A 311 -17.82 -23.97 25.24
CA GLY A 311 -17.46 -23.13 26.37
C GLY A 311 -16.06 -22.54 26.27
N CYS A 312 -15.31 -22.82 25.20
CA CYS A 312 -14.01 -22.19 24.97
C CYS A 312 -14.19 -20.72 24.57
N HIS A 313 -13.48 -19.84 25.29
CA HIS A 313 -13.33 -18.44 24.99
C HIS A 313 -11.90 -18.16 24.56
N THR A 314 -11.71 -17.36 23.51
CA THR A 314 -10.37 -16.99 23.04
C THR A 314 -10.30 -15.50 22.78
N ASP A 315 -9.35 -14.85 23.44
CA ASP A 315 -9.00 -13.44 23.18
C ASP A 315 -8.04 -13.33 22.00
N LEU A 316 -8.36 -12.42 21.08
CA LEU A 316 -7.62 -12.18 19.87
C LEU A 316 -7.24 -10.69 19.74
N PRO A 317 -6.25 -10.34 18.92
CA PRO A 317 -5.83 -8.93 18.74
C PRO A 317 -6.97 -8.02 18.29
N GLY A 318 -6.83 -6.73 18.63
CA GLY A 318 -7.80 -5.70 18.23
C GLY A 318 -9.10 -5.73 19.03
N GLY A 319 -9.11 -6.40 20.20
CA GLY A 319 -10.29 -6.54 21.07
C GLY A 319 -11.34 -7.47 20.48
N VAL A 320 -10.91 -8.43 19.67
CA VAL A 320 -11.78 -9.49 19.14
C VAL A 320 -11.79 -10.65 20.11
N THR A 321 -12.96 -11.26 20.32
CA THR A 321 -13.11 -12.50 21.06
C THR A 321 -13.88 -13.53 20.26
N THR A 322 -13.60 -14.80 20.53
CA THR A 322 -14.40 -15.90 19.99
C THR A 322 -14.97 -16.73 21.13
N ASP A 323 -16.23 -17.09 21.02
CA ASP A 323 -16.96 -17.85 22.02
C ASP A 323 -17.66 -19.06 21.38
N ASN A 324 -17.36 -20.25 21.85
CA ASN A 324 -18.06 -21.48 21.48
C ASN A 324 -19.22 -21.73 22.44
N GLU A 325 -20.29 -20.92 22.34
CA GLU A 325 -21.46 -21.00 23.23
C GLU A 325 -22.14 -22.38 23.15
N THR A 326 -22.15 -22.96 21.94
CA THR A 326 -22.74 -24.28 21.69
C THR A 326 -21.81 -25.19 20.89
N HIS A 327 -22.20 -26.47 20.71
CA HIS A 327 -21.50 -27.38 19.80
C HIS A 327 -21.63 -26.97 18.33
N GLU A 328 -22.67 -26.23 17.99
CA GLU A 328 -23.07 -25.90 16.61
C GLU A 328 -22.62 -24.52 16.17
N THR A 329 -22.33 -23.61 17.12
CA THR A 329 -22.09 -22.20 16.83
C THR A 329 -20.79 -21.70 17.41
N ILE A 330 -20.16 -20.76 16.70
CA ILE A 330 -19.08 -19.91 17.18
C ILE A 330 -19.51 -18.46 17.00
N LYS A 331 -19.35 -17.68 18.05
CA LYS A 331 -19.56 -16.22 18.01
C LYS A 331 -18.21 -15.54 17.88
N ILE A 332 -18.06 -14.66 16.91
CA ILE A 332 -16.91 -13.77 16.77
C ILE A 332 -17.40 -12.37 17.13
N GLN A 333 -16.83 -11.77 18.15
CA GLN A 333 -17.27 -10.50 18.66
C GLN A 333 -16.13 -9.50 18.69
N ARG A 334 -16.42 -8.28 18.24
CA ARG A 334 -15.54 -7.12 18.41
C ARG A 334 -15.93 -6.42 19.71
N GLY A 335 -15.04 -6.41 20.70
CA GLY A 335 -15.24 -5.66 21.95
C GLY A 335 -15.35 -4.17 21.66
N VAL A 336 -16.31 -3.51 22.31
CA VAL A 336 -16.32 -2.06 22.37
C VAL A 336 -15.05 -1.69 23.14
N ARG A 337 -14.13 -0.97 22.53
CA ARG A 337 -13.04 -0.34 23.26
C ARG A 337 -13.70 0.54 24.33
N HIS A 338 -13.78 0.07 25.57
CA HIS A 338 -13.92 0.97 26.70
C HIS A 338 -12.68 1.84 26.65
N GLY A 339 -12.87 3.07 26.22
CA GLY A 339 -11.81 4.05 26.07
C GLY A 339 -11.06 4.22 27.38
N LYS A 340 -9.88 3.65 27.49
CA LYS A 340 -8.80 4.36 28.15
C LYS A 340 -8.36 5.40 27.13
N LEU A 341 -8.99 6.56 27.20
CA LEU A 341 -8.38 7.81 26.81
C LEU A 341 -7.01 7.83 27.51
N TYR A 342 -5.95 7.61 26.75
CA TYR A 342 -4.68 8.18 27.13
C TYR A 342 -4.86 9.67 26.93
N ASP A 343 -5.20 10.38 28.02
CA ASP A 343 -5.05 11.81 28.12
C ASP A 343 -3.57 12.13 27.88
N GLN A 344 -3.25 12.49 26.66
CA GLN A 344 -2.14 13.36 26.39
C GLN A 344 -2.65 14.75 26.67
N ASP A 345 -2.49 15.19 27.91
CA ASP A 345 -2.31 16.59 28.30
C ASP A 345 -2.36 16.64 29.81
N THR A 346 -1.25 16.90 30.39
CA THR A 346 -0.97 17.76 31.53
C THR A 346 0.29 17.29 32.26
N ASP A 347 1.42 17.72 31.75
CA ASP A 347 2.55 18.02 32.61
C ASP A 347 2.85 19.52 32.49
N THR A 348 2.06 20.30 33.21
CA THR A 348 2.41 21.65 33.56
C THR A 348 2.92 21.64 34.96
N GLY A 349 4.17 21.98 35.05
CA GLY A 349 4.93 22.07 36.31
C GLY A 349 4.27 22.81 37.42
N ARG A 350 4.62 22.40 38.62
CA ARG A 350 4.83 23.27 39.79
C ARG A 350 5.90 22.64 40.68
N GLY A 351 7.01 23.33 40.76
CA GLY A 351 7.98 23.12 41.82
C GLY A 351 7.43 23.63 43.18
N THR A 352 7.92 23.08 44.24
CA THR A 352 8.26 23.68 45.53
C THR A 352 9.07 22.63 46.27
N GLU A 353 10.33 22.88 46.49
CA GLU A 353 11.02 23.34 47.69
C GLU A 353 10.83 22.46 48.94
N SER A 354 12.00 22.16 49.44
CA SER A 354 12.44 22.08 50.82
C SER A 354 12.36 20.74 51.56
N GLY A 355 13.49 20.43 52.12
CA GLY A 355 13.56 19.76 53.41
C GLY A 355 14.76 18.81 53.56
N ASP A 356 15.85 19.41 54.02
CA ASP A 356 16.95 18.90 54.79
C ASP A 356 16.82 17.55 55.51
N GLN A 357 17.94 16.93 55.58
CA GLN A 357 18.69 16.40 56.73
C GLN A 357 19.10 14.93 56.68
N GLU A 358 20.43 14.82 56.77
CA GLU A 358 21.26 13.93 57.60
C GLU A 358 21.01 12.40 57.51
N GLY A 359 21.99 11.66 57.12
CA GLY A 359 23.10 11.36 57.97
C GLY A 359 23.49 9.88 57.89
N ARG A 360 24.78 9.67 57.83
CA ARG A 360 25.56 8.49 58.28
C ARG A 360 25.79 7.33 57.31
N ARG A 361 27.00 7.37 56.76
CA ARG A 361 28.15 6.46 57.02
C ARG A 361 27.85 4.99 57.33
N ARG A 362 28.38 4.09 56.54
CA ARG A 362 29.54 3.19 56.77
C ARG A 362 29.54 2.06 55.76
N ASP A 363 30.69 1.94 55.17
CA ASP A 363 31.64 0.81 55.10
C ASP A 363 31.08 -0.56 54.71
N GLN A 364 31.34 -0.99 53.51
CA GLN A 364 32.42 -1.92 53.09
C GLN A 364 32.41 -2.07 51.60
#